data_b79c1b16e8327f2518850a79f9f0f612
#
_entry.id   b79c1b16e8327f2518850a79f9f0f612
#
_cell.length_a   1.000
_cell.length_b   1.000
_cell.length_c   1.000
_cell.angle_alpha   90.00
_cell.angle_beta   90.00
_cell.angle_gamma   90.00
#
_symmetry.space_group_name_H-M   'P 1'
#
loop_
_entity.id
_entity.type
_entity.pdbx_description
1 polymer ?
#
loop_
_entity_poly.entity_id
_entity_poly.type
_entity_poly.pdbx_seq_one_letter_code
_entity_poly.pdbx_strand_id
1 'polypeptide(L)'
;MDIFEKTGLFFNFVYLNGNEYFSDWLLMKRLFFILYALLTASAAVLSGKEQFIYTQISRKEGLTSTVNCIYKEKDGDVWLGTPNGLYRFNGYELIHFTDSLSKDRNIYRISKDKNGNFWVLTNDWVLCRKAGEEDFSMMKAEGISGRYPFHSLCYDDDGIWFGSYGKIFRYHFGKEELSLFCNLEDNPGFICRDICSLDDSTLLCCSHSGSVLIDKISGQTSPSPYHRYSEISAAMIDSKGRIWMAYYNQGIEV
;
A
#
# COMPACT_ATOMS: atom_id res chain seq x y z
N MET A 1 -13.62 22.77 -37.71
CA MET A 1 -14.27 21.72 -38.47
C MET A 1 -14.12 20.49 -37.59
N ASP A 2 -15.05 19.99 -36.86
CA ASP A 2 -16.39 19.60 -36.92
C ASP A 2 -16.87 19.15 -35.49
N ILE A 3 -17.49 20.03 -34.75
CA ILE A 3 -18.25 19.67 -33.53
C ILE A 3 -19.78 19.84 -33.76
N PHE A 4 -20.16 20.38 -34.93
CA PHE A 4 -21.59 20.68 -35.22
C PHE A 4 -22.35 19.58 -35.95
N GLU A 5 -21.75 18.46 -36.29
CA GLU A 5 -22.39 17.41 -37.11
C GLU A 5 -23.03 16.26 -36.32
N LYS A 6 -22.97 16.28 -34.99
CA LYS A 6 -23.51 15.17 -34.15
C LYS A 6 -24.79 15.47 -33.37
N THR A 7 -25.34 16.65 -33.44
CA THR A 7 -26.65 16.95 -32.85
C THR A 7 -27.64 17.29 -33.97
N GLY A 8 -28.33 16.26 -34.48
CA GLY A 8 -29.37 16.39 -35.47
C GLY A 8 -30.61 17.14 -34.97
N LEU A 9 -30.48 18.44 -34.78
CA LEU A 9 -31.61 19.33 -34.53
C LEU A 9 -31.94 20.06 -35.83
N PHE A 10 -32.79 19.45 -36.65
CA PHE A 10 -33.43 20.12 -37.80
C PHE A 10 -34.45 21.14 -37.26
N PHE A 11 -34.12 22.43 -37.39
CA PHE A 11 -35.13 23.50 -37.25
C PHE A 11 -35.78 23.75 -38.61
N ASN A 12 -37.04 23.34 -38.74
CA ASN A 12 -37.88 23.79 -39.85
C ASN A 12 -38.24 25.27 -39.68
N PHE A 13 -37.64 26.13 -40.53
CA PHE A 13 -38.05 27.53 -40.66
C PHE A 13 -39.32 27.64 -41.44
N VAL A 14 -40.42 28.04 -40.78
CA VAL A 14 -41.63 28.50 -41.45
C VAL A 14 -41.48 30.02 -41.70
N TYR A 15 -41.46 30.41 -42.95
CA TYR A 15 -41.46 31.82 -43.36
C TYR A 15 -42.83 32.41 -43.13
N LEU A 16 -42.96 33.38 -42.23
CA LEU A 16 -44.09 34.30 -42.12
C LEU A 16 -43.59 35.74 -42.11
N ASN A 17 -44.26 36.58 -42.91
CA ASN A 17 -43.91 37.93 -43.30
C ASN A 17 -43.56 38.92 -42.19
N GLY A 18 -42.50 39.69 -42.41
CA GLY A 18 -42.36 41.13 -42.14
C GLY A 18 -42.16 41.59 -40.70
N ASN A 19 -40.99 42.17 -40.46
CA ASN A 19 -40.63 43.22 -39.46
C ASN A 19 -40.66 43.00 -37.95
N GLU A 20 -41.32 42.01 -37.39
CA GLU A 20 -41.30 41.80 -35.93
C GLU A 20 -40.20 40.80 -35.45
N TYR A 21 -39.61 40.03 -36.36
CA TYR A 21 -38.71 38.92 -36.01
C TYR A 21 -37.28 39.33 -35.71
N PHE A 22 -36.87 40.56 -36.04
CA PHE A 22 -35.50 40.99 -35.76
C PHE A 22 -35.25 41.28 -34.29
N SER A 23 -36.28 41.71 -33.56
CA SER A 23 -36.21 41.94 -32.12
C SER A 23 -36.18 40.61 -31.35
N ASP A 24 -36.98 39.62 -31.77
CA ASP A 24 -37.07 38.31 -31.11
C ASP A 24 -35.80 37.48 -31.34
N TRP A 25 -35.17 37.59 -32.53
CA TRP A 25 -33.88 36.92 -32.77
C TRP A 25 -32.72 37.48 -31.94
N LEU A 26 -32.73 38.82 -31.71
CA LEU A 26 -31.77 39.47 -30.82
C LEU A 26 -32.00 39.09 -29.35
N LEU A 27 -33.25 38.95 -28.95
CA LEU A 27 -33.68 38.54 -27.60
C LEU A 27 -33.30 37.07 -27.37
N MET A 28 -33.52 36.19 -28.32
CA MET A 28 -33.10 34.77 -28.28
C MET A 28 -31.57 34.62 -28.18
N LYS A 29 -30.80 35.39 -28.94
CA LYS A 29 -29.33 35.40 -28.79
C LYS A 29 -28.88 35.87 -27.41
N ARG A 30 -29.48 36.90 -26.88
CA ARG A 30 -29.17 37.38 -25.51
C ARG A 30 -29.52 36.33 -24.43
N LEU A 31 -30.67 35.67 -24.54
CA LEU A 31 -31.05 34.56 -23.67
C LEU A 31 -30.11 33.37 -23.77
N PHE A 32 -29.67 33.03 -24.99
CA PHE A 32 -28.69 31.95 -25.22
C PHE A 32 -27.34 32.28 -24.62
N PHE A 33 -26.86 33.53 -24.75
CA PHE A 33 -25.64 33.99 -24.09
C PHE A 33 -25.72 34.00 -22.58
N ILE A 34 -26.86 34.41 -22.01
CA ILE A 34 -27.08 34.38 -20.57
C ILE A 34 -27.15 32.94 -20.04
N LEU A 35 -27.82 32.05 -20.76
CA LEU A 35 -27.90 30.63 -20.42
C LEU A 35 -26.52 29.95 -20.51
N TYR A 36 -25.75 30.28 -21.55
CA TYR A 36 -24.36 29.77 -21.70
C TYR A 36 -23.43 30.30 -20.61
N ALA A 37 -23.55 31.60 -20.27
CA ALA A 37 -22.78 32.20 -19.17
C ALA A 37 -23.15 31.60 -17.80
N LEU A 38 -24.45 31.30 -17.55
CA LEU A 38 -24.90 30.62 -16.35
C LEU A 38 -24.42 29.15 -16.28
N LEU A 39 -24.44 28.44 -17.40
CA LEU A 39 -23.91 27.07 -17.49
C LEU A 39 -22.39 27.01 -17.27
N THR A 40 -21.63 27.97 -17.83
CA THR A 40 -20.19 28.04 -17.59
C THR A 40 -19.83 28.47 -16.17
N ALA A 41 -20.61 29.39 -15.60
CA ALA A 41 -20.46 29.81 -14.19
C ALA A 41 -20.78 28.66 -13.22
N SER A 42 -21.82 27.86 -13.49
CA SER A 42 -22.13 26.68 -12.67
C SER A 42 -21.08 25.57 -12.79
N ALA A 43 -20.47 25.38 -13.98
CA ALA A 43 -19.37 24.45 -14.16
C ALA A 43 -18.09 24.88 -13.42
N ALA A 44 -17.85 26.19 -13.33
CA ALA A 44 -16.70 26.73 -12.57
C ALA A 44 -16.87 26.58 -11.05
N VAL A 45 -18.12 26.61 -10.54
CA VAL A 45 -18.41 26.41 -9.11
C VAL A 45 -18.28 24.93 -8.71
N LEU A 46 -18.49 23.99 -9.65
CA LEU A 46 -18.31 22.55 -9.42
C LEU A 46 -16.85 22.07 -9.44
N SER A 47 -15.91 22.93 -9.85
CA SER A 47 -14.46 22.70 -9.69
C SER A 47 -14.04 23.07 -8.26
N GLY A 48 -14.65 22.42 -7.27
CA GLY A 48 -14.21 22.50 -5.89
C GLY A 48 -12.79 21.96 -5.81
N LYS A 49 -11.84 22.79 -5.36
CA LYS A 49 -10.52 22.28 -4.94
C LYS A 49 -10.80 21.23 -3.88
N GLU A 50 -10.36 20.00 -4.12
CA GLU A 50 -10.35 18.97 -3.07
C GLU A 50 -9.61 19.56 -1.87
N GLN A 51 -10.35 19.86 -0.82
CA GLN A 51 -9.76 20.38 0.41
C GLN A 51 -9.35 19.15 1.23
N PHE A 52 -8.06 18.81 1.18
CA PHE A 52 -7.53 17.75 2.02
C PHE A 52 -7.64 18.17 3.48
N ILE A 53 -8.47 17.45 4.24
CA ILE A 53 -8.50 17.55 5.69
C ILE A 53 -7.43 16.58 6.19
N TYR A 54 -6.43 17.09 6.89
CA TYR A 54 -5.39 16.27 7.50
C TYR A 54 -5.43 16.42 9.02
N THR A 55 -5.18 15.31 9.70
CA THR A 55 -4.99 15.27 11.16
C THR A 55 -3.54 14.94 11.44
N GLN A 56 -2.89 15.76 12.25
CA GLN A 56 -1.53 15.51 12.67
C GLN A 56 -1.56 14.75 14.01
N ILE A 57 -0.96 13.55 14.03
CA ILE A 57 -0.72 12.80 15.25
C ILE A 57 0.71 13.07 15.72
N SER A 58 0.87 13.59 16.90
CA SER A 58 2.15 14.05 17.45
C SER A 58 2.35 13.58 18.88
N ARG A 59 3.39 14.11 19.53
CA ARG A 59 3.63 13.85 20.97
C ARG A 59 2.50 14.31 21.88
N LYS A 60 1.70 15.30 21.46
CA LYS A 60 0.55 15.78 22.23
C LYS A 60 -0.55 14.74 22.32
N GLU A 61 -0.71 13.96 21.27
CA GLU A 61 -1.65 12.84 21.20
C GLU A 61 -1.08 11.53 21.77
N GLY A 62 0.17 11.56 22.28
CA GLY A 62 0.81 10.40 22.92
C GLY A 62 1.77 9.62 22.02
N LEU A 63 2.01 10.04 20.77
CA LEU A 63 2.98 9.40 19.89
C LEU A 63 4.39 9.90 20.24
N THR A 64 5.10 9.15 21.06
CA THR A 64 6.41 9.55 21.58
C THR A 64 7.60 9.10 20.73
N SER A 65 7.34 8.30 19.67
CA SER A 65 8.36 7.65 18.86
C SER A 65 8.14 7.90 17.37
N THR A 66 9.16 7.62 16.56
CA THR A 66 9.04 7.59 15.09
C THR A 66 8.12 6.45 14.66
N VAL A 67 7.46 6.61 13.51
CA VAL A 67 6.61 5.58 12.92
C VAL A 67 7.43 4.84 11.86
N ASN A 68 7.59 3.53 12.03
CA ASN A 68 8.28 2.66 11.08
C ASN A 68 7.35 2.16 9.97
N CYS A 69 6.09 1.88 10.33
CA CYS A 69 5.09 1.37 9.39
C CYS A 69 3.68 1.78 9.79
N ILE A 70 2.80 1.83 8.80
CA ILE A 70 1.39 2.21 8.96
C ILE A 70 0.53 1.15 8.26
N TYR A 71 -0.54 0.74 8.92
CA TYR A 71 -1.56 -0.11 8.32
C TYR A 71 -2.95 0.46 8.61
N LYS A 72 -3.74 0.70 7.56
CA LYS A 72 -5.13 1.19 7.69
C LYS A 72 -6.10 0.05 7.47
N GLU A 73 -6.97 -0.20 8.46
CA GLU A 73 -8.07 -1.14 8.34
C GLU A 73 -9.23 -0.57 7.49
N LYS A 74 -10.08 -1.45 6.98
CA LYS A 74 -11.22 -1.05 6.14
C LYS A 74 -12.28 -0.26 6.91
N ASP A 75 -12.43 -0.52 8.21
CA ASP A 75 -13.31 0.17 9.15
C ASP A 75 -12.83 1.57 9.57
N GLY A 76 -11.60 1.92 9.19
CA GLY A 76 -11.02 3.23 9.39
C GLY A 76 -9.91 3.30 10.43
N ASP A 77 -9.76 2.29 11.27
CA ASP A 77 -8.66 2.20 12.24
C ASP A 77 -7.30 2.23 11.56
N VAL A 78 -6.38 2.99 12.12
CA VAL A 78 -4.99 3.11 11.65
C VAL A 78 -4.04 2.56 12.70
N TRP A 79 -3.30 1.53 12.33
CA TRP A 79 -2.26 0.94 13.16
C TRP A 79 -0.90 1.54 12.82
N LEU A 80 -0.13 1.88 13.85
CA LEU A 80 1.19 2.47 13.75
C LEU A 80 2.20 1.57 14.43
N GLY A 81 3.16 1.08 13.69
CA GLY A 81 4.31 0.34 14.22
C GLY A 81 5.45 1.31 14.55
N THR A 82 5.98 1.22 15.75
CA THR A 82 7.05 2.11 16.23
C THR A 82 8.18 1.30 16.88
N PRO A 83 9.37 1.91 17.15
CA PRO A 83 10.40 1.28 17.95
C PRO A 83 9.95 0.90 19.37
N ASN A 84 8.89 1.52 19.89
CA ASN A 84 8.41 1.35 21.26
C ASN A 84 7.06 0.60 21.32
N GLY A 85 6.72 -0.17 20.29
CA GLY A 85 5.51 -0.96 20.26
C GLY A 85 4.47 -0.53 19.25
N LEU A 86 3.28 -1.05 19.44
CA LEU A 86 2.15 -0.93 18.52
C LEU A 86 1.15 0.10 19.03
N TYR A 87 0.69 0.98 18.15
CA TYR A 87 -0.36 1.96 18.44
C TYR A 87 -1.54 1.76 17.49
N ARG A 88 -2.74 2.10 17.94
CA ARG A 88 -3.96 2.17 17.15
C ARG A 88 -4.60 3.54 17.27
N PHE A 89 -4.91 4.15 16.16
CA PHE A 89 -5.68 5.40 16.07
C PHE A 89 -7.04 5.10 15.46
N ASN A 90 -8.11 5.41 16.21
CA ASN A 90 -9.50 5.15 15.81
C ASN A 90 -10.21 6.38 15.23
N GLY A 91 -9.46 7.42 14.87
CA GLY A 91 -9.99 8.70 14.39
C GLY A 91 -10.14 9.76 15.48
N TYR A 92 -10.14 9.38 16.75
CA TYR A 92 -10.34 10.28 17.90
C TYR A 92 -9.17 10.24 18.87
N GLU A 93 -8.70 9.06 19.21
CA GLU A 93 -7.63 8.85 20.19
C GLU A 93 -6.57 7.88 19.68
N LEU A 94 -5.36 8.05 20.20
CA LEU A 94 -4.23 7.17 19.97
C LEU A 94 -4.07 6.24 21.17
N ILE A 95 -4.29 4.95 20.94
CA ILE A 95 -4.21 3.92 21.96
C ILE A 95 -2.89 3.19 21.83
N HIS A 96 -2.05 3.19 22.88
CA HIS A 96 -0.84 2.37 22.92
C HIS A 96 -1.24 0.94 23.31
N PHE A 97 -0.91 -0.02 22.45
CA PHE A 97 -1.14 -1.42 22.71
C PHE A 97 -0.07 -1.91 23.68
N THR A 98 -0.49 -2.24 24.92
CA THR A 98 0.43 -2.64 26.00
C THR A 98 0.45 -4.14 26.24
N ASP A 99 0.00 -4.93 25.28
CA ASP A 99 0.15 -6.39 25.30
C ASP A 99 1.62 -6.79 25.52
N SER A 100 1.84 -7.79 26.36
CA SER A 100 3.17 -8.27 26.75
C SER A 100 4.04 -8.71 25.56
N LEU A 101 3.42 -9.08 24.44
CA LEU A 101 4.14 -9.52 23.24
C LEU A 101 4.55 -8.37 22.32
N SER A 102 3.82 -7.26 22.29
CA SER A 102 4.09 -6.12 21.42
C SER A 102 4.72 -4.92 22.14
N LYS A 103 4.55 -4.85 23.47
CA LYS A 103 5.08 -3.76 24.30
C LYS A 103 6.60 -3.70 24.24
N ASP A 104 7.13 -2.47 24.08
CA ASP A 104 8.57 -2.17 24.06
C ASP A 104 9.35 -2.93 22.98
N ARG A 105 8.66 -3.34 21.89
CA ARG A 105 9.29 -3.98 20.74
C ARG A 105 9.34 -3.05 19.56
N ASN A 106 10.40 -3.18 18.80
CA ASN A 106 10.52 -2.49 17.52
C ASN A 106 9.64 -3.19 16.48
N ILE A 107 8.59 -2.51 16.04
CA ILE A 107 7.65 -3.01 15.03
C ILE A 107 8.14 -2.56 13.67
N TYR A 108 8.43 -3.51 12.78
CA TYR A 108 8.94 -3.22 11.43
C TYR A 108 7.83 -3.19 10.38
N ARG A 109 6.85 -4.07 10.49
CA ARG A 109 5.75 -4.16 9.53
C ARG A 109 4.47 -4.65 10.17
N ILE A 110 3.35 -4.16 9.64
CA ILE A 110 1.99 -4.56 10.02
C ILE A 110 1.27 -4.91 8.73
N SER A 111 0.51 -6.01 8.73
CA SER A 111 -0.27 -6.43 7.58
C SER A 111 -1.45 -7.30 7.99
N LYS A 112 -2.41 -7.51 7.08
CA LYS A 112 -3.55 -8.42 7.28
C LYS A 112 -3.63 -9.36 6.09
N ASP A 113 -3.79 -10.66 6.36
CA ASP A 113 -3.90 -11.65 5.31
C ASP A 113 -5.34 -11.76 4.76
N LYS A 114 -5.51 -12.59 3.73
CA LYS A 114 -6.82 -12.83 3.09
C LYS A 114 -7.85 -13.50 4.01
N ASN A 115 -7.39 -14.17 5.06
CA ASN A 115 -8.24 -14.83 6.07
C ASN A 115 -8.64 -13.87 7.19
N GLY A 116 -8.13 -12.62 7.17
CA GLY A 116 -8.39 -11.61 8.17
C GLY A 116 -7.47 -11.67 9.38
N ASN A 117 -6.45 -12.53 9.39
CA ASN A 117 -5.47 -12.55 10.47
C ASN A 117 -4.54 -11.34 10.37
N PHE A 118 -4.22 -10.78 11.52
CA PHE A 118 -3.41 -9.57 11.64
C PHE A 118 -1.98 -9.96 12.05
N TRP A 119 -1.01 -9.54 11.23
CA TRP A 119 0.39 -9.92 11.35
C TRP A 119 1.24 -8.71 11.73
N VAL A 120 2.10 -8.88 12.75
CA VAL A 120 3.01 -7.85 13.22
C VAL A 120 4.42 -8.41 13.28
N LEU A 121 5.32 -7.79 12.50
CA LEU A 121 6.73 -8.17 12.47
C LEU A 121 7.52 -7.34 13.47
N THR A 122 8.26 -8.01 14.33
CA THR A 122 9.05 -7.38 15.40
C THR A 122 10.54 -7.71 15.25
N ASN A 123 11.34 -7.08 16.10
CA ASN A 123 12.78 -7.38 16.20
C ASN A 123 13.09 -8.79 16.75
N ASP A 124 12.09 -9.50 17.27
CA ASP A 124 12.31 -10.79 17.90
C ASP A 124 11.46 -11.92 17.30
N TRP A 125 10.21 -11.59 16.89
CA TRP A 125 9.20 -12.57 16.50
C TRP A 125 8.27 -12.06 15.41
N VAL A 126 7.50 -13.01 14.86
CA VAL A 126 6.24 -12.73 14.16
C VAL A 126 5.11 -12.90 15.16
N LEU A 127 4.27 -11.88 15.30
CA LEU A 127 3.04 -11.96 16.07
C LEU A 127 1.86 -12.10 15.11
N CYS A 128 0.89 -12.93 15.51
CA CYS A 128 -0.35 -13.11 14.77
C CYS A 128 -1.54 -12.95 15.72
N ARG A 129 -2.52 -12.15 15.32
CA ARG A 129 -3.85 -12.13 15.90
C ARG A 129 -4.82 -12.72 14.88
N LYS A 130 -5.39 -13.87 15.21
CA LYS A 130 -6.36 -14.56 14.34
C LYS A 130 -7.62 -13.70 14.16
N ALA A 131 -8.29 -13.89 13.04
CA ALA A 131 -9.56 -13.22 12.77
C ALA A 131 -10.58 -13.57 13.86
N GLY A 132 -11.16 -12.53 14.50
CA GLY A 132 -12.11 -12.68 15.62
C GLY A 132 -11.48 -12.86 17.00
N GLU A 133 -10.16 -12.94 17.12
CA GLU A 133 -9.46 -12.94 18.40
C GLU A 133 -9.04 -11.52 18.79
N GLU A 134 -8.92 -11.29 20.11
CA GLU A 134 -8.46 -10.00 20.65
C GLU A 134 -6.95 -9.99 20.90
N ASP A 135 -6.38 -11.14 21.26
CA ASP A 135 -4.99 -11.27 21.69
C ASP A 135 -4.06 -11.69 20.58
N PHE A 136 -2.81 -11.21 20.66
CA PHE A 136 -1.72 -11.67 19.83
C PHE A 136 -1.11 -12.96 20.36
N SER A 137 -0.78 -13.87 19.46
CA SER A 137 0.03 -15.04 19.71
C SER A 137 1.39 -14.92 19.01
N MET A 138 2.43 -15.46 19.65
CA MET A 138 3.75 -15.52 19.05
C MET A 138 3.86 -16.75 18.15
N MET A 139 4.20 -16.52 16.88
CA MET A 139 4.47 -17.59 15.92
C MET A 139 5.89 -18.13 16.16
N LYS A 140 5.98 -19.40 16.52
CA LYS A 140 7.27 -20.10 16.65
C LYS A 140 7.58 -20.79 15.34
N ALA A 141 8.81 -20.62 14.85
CA ALA A 141 9.27 -21.38 13.70
C ALA A 141 9.72 -22.76 14.16
N GLU A 142 9.18 -23.80 13.53
CA GLU A 142 9.53 -25.18 13.86
C GLU A 142 10.99 -25.47 13.53
N GLY A 143 11.66 -26.21 14.44
CA GLY A 143 13.06 -26.60 14.28
C GLY A 143 14.09 -25.49 14.47
N ILE A 144 13.68 -24.28 14.87
CA ILE A 144 14.59 -23.15 15.07
C ILE A 144 14.47 -22.63 16.49
N SER A 145 15.59 -22.68 17.19
CA SER A 145 15.75 -22.03 18.50
C SER A 145 16.36 -20.64 18.31
N GLY A 146 15.77 -19.61 18.90
CA GLY A 146 16.31 -18.26 18.91
C GLY A 146 15.29 -17.18 18.56
N ARG A 147 15.78 -15.95 18.60
CA ARG A 147 15.02 -14.75 18.22
C ARG A 147 15.51 -14.29 16.86
N TYR A 148 14.59 -14.02 15.95
CA TYR A 148 14.91 -13.54 14.62
C TYR A 148 14.15 -12.25 14.34
N PRO A 149 14.83 -11.18 13.94
CA PRO A 149 14.17 -9.98 13.48
C PRO A 149 13.54 -10.23 12.10
N PHE A 150 12.24 -10.01 12.00
CA PHE A 150 11.51 -10.11 10.76
C PHE A 150 11.25 -8.71 10.20
N HIS A 151 11.76 -8.43 9.00
CA HIS A 151 11.69 -7.09 8.41
C HIS A 151 10.64 -6.97 7.32
N SER A 152 10.36 -8.04 6.62
CA SER A 152 9.50 -8.02 5.43
C SER A 152 8.62 -9.25 5.34
N LEU A 153 7.51 -9.08 4.63
CA LEU A 153 6.61 -10.16 4.28
C LEU A 153 5.99 -9.91 2.90
N CYS A 154 5.66 -10.99 2.21
CA CYS A 154 4.74 -10.98 1.08
C CYS A 154 3.81 -12.19 1.12
N TYR A 155 2.70 -12.07 0.41
CA TYR A 155 1.69 -13.12 0.33
C TYR A 155 1.75 -13.83 -1.01
N ASP A 156 1.37 -15.09 -1.01
CA ASP A 156 0.90 -15.80 -2.18
C ASP A 156 -0.40 -16.56 -1.85
N ASP A 157 -0.83 -17.44 -2.76
CA ASP A 157 -2.12 -18.12 -2.59
C ASP A 157 -2.14 -19.07 -1.39
N ASP A 158 -1.01 -19.69 -1.04
CA ASP A 158 -0.90 -20.72 -0.03
C ASP A 158 -0.39 -20.25 1.33
N GLY A 159 0.11 -19.02 1.42
CA GLY A 159 0.67 -18.54 2.69
C GLY A 159 1.39 -17.22 2.64
N ILE A 160 2.37 -17.09 3.54
CA ILE A 160 3.15 -15.87 3.74
C ILE A 160 4.64 -16.21 3.74
N TRP A 161 5.41 -15.43 3.01
CA TRP A 161 6.86 -15.43 3.04
C TRP A 161 7.36 -14.33 3.95
N PHE A 162 8.32 -14.64 4.79
CA PHE A 162 8.94 -13.69 5.70
C PHE A 162 10.44 -13.59 5.47
N GLY A 163 10.92 -12.36 5.37
CA GLY A 163 12.34 -12.06 5.27
C GLY A 163 12.95 -11.68 6.61
N SER A 164 14.13 -12.25 6.89
CA SER A 164 14.91 -12.02 8.10
C SER A 164 16.39 -11.82 7.77
N TYR A 165 17.29 -11.85 8.77
CA TYR A 165 18.74 -11.84 8.58
C TYR A 165 19.19 -13.19 8.01
N GLY A 166 19.63 -13.20 6.75
CA GLY A 166 20.16 -14.38 6.05
C GLY A 166 19.20 -15.57 5.98
N LYS A 167 17.91 -15.35 6.23
CA LYS A 167 16.92 -16.42 6.31
C LYS A 167 15.59 -16.01 5.70
N ILE A 168 14.94 -16.96 5.03
CA ILE A 168 13.57 -16.84 4.54
C ILE A 168 12.73 -17.90 5.23
N PHE A 169 11.59 -17.47 5.74
CA PHE A 169 10.63 -18.33 6.42
C PHE A 169 9.34 -18.41 5.61
N ARG A 170 8.63 -19.51 5.76
CA ARG A 170 7.34 -19.77 5.14
C ARG A 170 6.29 -20.08 6.19
N TYR A 171 5.16 -19.38 6.15
CA TYR A 171 3.94 -19.74 6.85
C TYR A 171 2.93 -20.32 5.86
N HIS A 172 2.45 -21.53 6.13
CA HIS A 172 1.44 -22.19 5.31
C HIS A 172 0.05 -22.04 5.92
N PHE A 173 -0.89 -21.46 5.18
CA PHE A 173 -2.27 -21.29 5.66
C PHE A 173 -2.94 -22.61 6.02
N GLY A 174 -2.74 -23.67 5.24
CA GLY A 174 -3.38 -24.98 5.48
C GLY A 174 -2.82 -25.77 6.65
N LYS A 175 -1.56 -25.50 7.06
CA LYS A 175 -0.90 -26.17 8.20
C LYS A 175 -0.84 -25.29 9.44
N GLU A 176 -1.07 -23.98 9.28
CA GLU A 176 -0.89 -22.97 10.33
C GLU A 176 0.50 -22.99 10.99
N GLU A 177 1.52 -23.31 10.21
CA GLU A 177 2.88 -23.53 10.67
C GLU A 177 3.84 -22.54 10.01
N LEU A 178 4.73 -21.97 10.84
CA LEU A 178 5.88 -21.17 10.39
C LEU A 178 7.12 -22.05 10.41
N SER A 179 7.82 -22.16 9.27
CA SER A 179 9.04 -22.97 9.12
C SER A 179 10.14 -22.18 8.43
N LEU A 180 11.40 -22.57 8.66
CA LEU A 180 12.53 -22.09 7.89
C LEU A 180 12.43 -22.69 6.48
N PHE A 181 12.47 -21.82 5.47
CA PHE A 181 12.44 -22.26 4.08
C PHE A 181 13.86 -22.42 3.52
N CYS A 182 14.67 -21.35 3.59
CA CYS A 182 16.06 -21.41 3.14
C CYS A 182 16.97 -20.45 3.91
N ASN A 183 18.25 -20.75 3.92
CA ASN A 183 19.32 -19.89 4.39
C ASN A 183 19.99 -19.16 3.21
N LEU A 184 20.25 -17.86 3.41
CA LEU A 184 21.01 -17.01 2.48
C LEU A 184 22.44 -16.80 2.98
N GLU A 185 22.99 -17.78 3.70
CA GLU A 185 24.28 -17.69 4.42
C GLU A 185 25.49 -17.55 3.50
N ASP A 186 25.36 -17.90 2.22
CA ASP A 186 26.38 -17.64 1.18
C ASP A 186 26.58 -16.14 0.91
N ASN A 187 25.68 -15.29 1.43
CA ASN A 187 25.78 -13.84 1.43
C ASN A 187 25.84 -13.31 2.87
N PRO A 188 26.99 -13.36 3.55
CA PRO A 188 27.12 -12.91 4.92
C PRO A 188 26.73 -11.43 5.03
N GLY A 189 25.76 -11.14 5.90
CA GLY A 189 25.21 -9.81 6.09
C GLY A 189 24.00 -9.48 5.21
N PHE A 190 23.46 -10.42 4.44
CA PHE A 190 22.22 -10.21 3.71
C PHE A 190 21.04 -10.06 4.68
N ILE A 191 20.50 -8.86 4.73
CA ILE A 191 19.30 -8.53 5.50
C ILE A 191 18.16 -8.38 4.51
N CYS A 192 17.20 -9.31 4.51
CA CYS A 192 16.02 -9.20 3.66
C CYS A 192 15.14 -8.03 4.11
N ARG A 193 15.36 -6.88 3.48
CA ARG A 193 14.62 -5.65 3.79
C ARG A 193 13.23 -5.64 3.22
N ASP A 194 13.09 -6.17 2.03
CA ASP A 194 11.79 -6.40 1.42
C ASP A 194 11.79 -7.69 0.59
N ILE A 195 10.61 -8.27 0.46
CA ILE A 195 10.38 -9.52 -0.26
C ILE A 195 9.11 -9.40 -1.10
N CYS A 196 9.18 -9.80 -2.35
CA CYS A 196 8.04 -9.80 -3.29
C CYS A 196 7.90 -11.16 -3.96
N SER A 197 6.67 -11.60 -4.14
CA SER A 197 6.34 -12.75 -4.98
C SER A 197 6.23 -12.28 -6.42
N LEU A 198 7.19 -12.65 -7.29
CA LEU A 198 7.18 -12.27 -8.70
C LEU A 198 6.14 -13.05 -9.48
N ASP A 199 6.09 -14.35 -9.22
CA ASP A 199 5.20 -15.32 -9.85
C ASP A 199 5.02 -16.54 -8.91
N ASP A 200 4.41 -17.63 -9.43
CA ASP A 200 4.16 -18.84 -8.66
C ASP A 200 5.44 -19.57 -8.23
N SER A 201 6.56 -19.32 -8.91
CA SER A 201 7.83 -20.03 -8.71
C SER A 201 8.93 -19.20 -8.07
N THR A 202 8.83 -17.88 -8.09
CA THR A 202 9.97 -17.00 -7.82
C THR A 202 9.67 -15.92 -6.79
N LEU A 203 10.56 -15.76 -5.81
CA LEU A 203 10.62 -14.61 -4.91
C LEU A 203 11.75 -13.68 -5.31
N LEU A 204 11.51 -12.39 -5.16
CA LEU A 204 12.52 -11.34 -5.20
C LEU A 204 12.81 -10.90 -3.76
N CYS A 205 14.04 -11.09 -3.30
CA CYS A 205 14.50 -10.59 -2.01
C CYS A 205 15.45 -9.42 -2.19
N CYS A 206 15.16 -8.32 -1.51
CA CYS A 206 15.91 -7.07 -1.58
C CYS A 206 16.66 -6.78 -0.29
N SER A 207 17.90 -6.28 -0.42
CA SER A 207 18.77 -5.93 0.70
C SER A 207 19.62 -4.69 0.41
N HIS A 208 20.46 -4.29 1.37
CA HIS A 208 21.48 -3.26 1.13
C HIS A 208 22.54 -3.67 0.11
N SER A 209 22.82 -4.96 -0.03
CA SER A 209 23.83 -5.46 -0.96
C SER A 209 23.27 -5.74 -2.36
N GLY A 210 22.02 -5.41 -2.61
CA GLY A 210 21.31 -5.66 -3.86
C GLY A 210 20.12 -6.58 -3.70
N SER A 211 19.75 -7.32 -4.75
CA SER A 211 18.64 -8.26 -4.71
C SER A 211 19.03 -9.63 -5.26
N VAL A 212 18.32 -10.65 -4.80
CA VAL A 212 18.46 -12.04 -5.26
C VAL A 212 17.09 -12.61 -5.61
N LEU A 213 17.05 -13.52 -6.57
CA LEU A 213 15.90 -14.36 -6.86
C LEU A 213 16.01 -15.65 -6.06
N ILE A 214 14.88 -16.15 -5.56
CA ILE A 214 14.78 -17.41 -4.83
C ILE A 214 13.71 -18.26 -5.47
N ASP A 215 14.05 -19.47 -5.84
CA ASP A 215 13.08 -20.46 -6.31
C ASP A 215 12.25 -20.97 -5.12
N LYS A 216 10.91 -20.86 -5.24
CA LYS A 216 9.94 -21.18 -4.16
C LYS A 216 9.83 -22.68 -3.86
N ILE A 217 10.38 -23.54 -4.70
CA ILE A 217 10.34 -25.00 -4.53
C ILE A 217 11.63 -25.48 -3.90
N SER A 218 12.76 -25.12 -4.50
CA SER A 218 14.08 -25.62 -4.10
C SER A 218 14.80 -24.77 -3.07
N GLY A 219 14.41 -23.49 -2.92
CA GLY A 219 15.13 -22.51 -2.09
C GLY A 219 16.46 -22.05 -2.70
N GLN A 220 16.77 -22.46 -3.94
CA GLN A 220 17.99 -22.04 -4.62
C GLN A 220 17.94 -20.54 -4.94
N THR A 221 19.10 -19.89 -4.78
CA THR A 221 19.26 -18.47 -5.06
C THR A 221 19.99 -18.23 -6.37
N SER A 222 19.61 -17.14 -7.05
CA SER A 222 20.30 -16.65 -8.24
C SER A 222 20.37 -15.12 -8.23
N PRO A 223 21.36 -14.53 -8.92
CA PRO A 223 21.44 -13.07 -9.04
C PRO A 223 20.17 -12.50 -9.67
N SER A 224 19.69 -11.39 -9.12
CA SER A 224 18.54 -10.67 -9.67
C SER A 224 19.00 -9.66 -10.73
N PRO A 225 18.34 -9.59 -11.89
CA PRO A 225 18.61 -8.57 -12.90
C PRO A 225 17.88 -7.24 -12.64
N TYR A 226 17.02 -7.18 -11.61
CA TYR A 226 16.04 -6.11 -11.44
C TYR A 226 16.55 -4.90 -10.67
N HIS A 227 17.81 -4.85 -10.25
CA HIS A 227 18.33 -3.68 -9.55
C HIS A 227 19.52 -3.08 -10.29
N ARG A 228 19.56 -1.73 -10.33
CA ARG A 228 20.69 -0.97 -10.88
C ARG A 228 21.70 -0.59 -9.81
N TYR A 229 21.22 -0.36 -8.60
CA TYR A 229 22.00 0.10 -7.46
C TYR A 229 21.90 -0.89 -6.31
N SER A 230 22.90 -0.88 -5.42
CA SER A 230 22.81 -1.47 -4.09
C SER A 230 21.97 -0.60 -3.15
N GLU A 231 21.81 -1.01 -1.90
CA GLU A 231 21.06 -0.27 -0.87
C GLU A 231 19.57 -0.12 -1.15
N ILE A 232 18.94 -1.22 -1.55
CA ILE A 232 17.49 -1.27 -1.75
C ILE A 232 16.80 -1.17 -0.39
N SER A 233 15.92 -0.19 -0.23
CA SER A 233 15.16 0.05 0.99
C SER A 233 13.77 -0.58 0.96
N ALA A 234 13.14 -0.64 -0.22
CA ALA A 234 11.82 -1.25 -0.42
C ALA A 234 11.65 -1.69 -1.87
N ALA A 235 10.80 -2.69 -2.08
CA ALA A 235 10.36 -3.11 -3.40
C ALA A 235 8.85 -3.42 -3.38
N MET A 236 8.19 -3.22 -4.52
CA MET A 236 6.79 -3.61 -4.69
C MET A 236 6.50 -3.97 -6.15
N ILE A 237 5.48 -4.78 -6.34
CA ILE A 237 4.93 -5.10 -7.67
C ILE A 237 3.57 -4.45 -7.78
N ASP A 238 3.38 -3.66 -8.82
CA ASP A 238 2.09 -3.02 -9.06
C ASP A 238 1.11 -3.96 -9.80
N SER A 239 -0.15 -3.52 -9.94
CA SER A 239 -1.21 -4.29 -10.61
C SER A 239 -0.96 -4.55 -12.11
N LYS A 240 0.07 -3.94 -12.69
CA LYS A 240 0.51 -4.15 -14.07
C LYS A 240 1.73 -5.06 -14.18
N GLY A 241 2.19 -5.62 -13.05
CA GLY A 241 3.38 -6.47 -12.95
C GLY A 241 4.71 -5.71 -13.01
N ARG A 242 4.72 -4.39 -12.87
CA ARG A 242 5.95 -3.61 -12.85
C ARG A 242 6.56 -3.66 -11.46
N ILE A 243 7.88 -3.81 -11.42
CA ILE A 243 8.65 -3.86 -10.18
C ILE A 243 9.15 -2.45 -9.88
N TRP A 244 8.71 -1.90 -8.76
CA TRP A 244 9.16 -0.62 -8.23
C TRP A 244 10.20 -0.87 -7.16
N MET A 245 11.36 -0.25 -7.27
CA MET A 245 12.43 -0.33 -6.29
C MET A 245 12.78 1.05 -5.77
N ALA A 246 12.80 1.18 -4.44
CA ALA A 246 13.27 2.38 -3.77
C ALA A 246 14.68 2.14 -3.24
N TYR A 247 15.58 3.09 -3.50
CA TYR A 247 16.98 3.04 -3.10
C TYR A 247 17.28 4.13 -2.07
N TYR A 248 18.14 3.81 -1.12
CA TYR A 248 18.61 4.81 -0.17
C TYR A 248 19.42 5.89 -0.91
N ASN A 249 18.98 7.16 -0.82
CA ASN A 249 19.59 8.32 -1.50
C ASN A 249 19.65 8.30 -3.05
N GLN A 250 19.01 7.34 -3.73
CA GLN A 250 19.06 7.22 -5.19
C GLN A 250 17.67 7.40 -5.86
N GLY A 251 16.60 7.50 -5.05
CA GLY A 251 15.24 7.66 -5.55
C GLY A 251 14.56 6.34 -5.86
N ILE A 252 13.65 6.35 -6.86
CA ILE A 252 12.80 5.21 -7.22
C ILE A 252 13.04 4.85 -8.69
N GLU A 253 13.11 3.56 -8.97
CA GLU A 253 13.19 2.95 -10.31
C GLU A 253 11.99 2.04 -10.57
N VAL A 254 11.62 1.88 -11.86
CA VAL A 254 10.52 1.02 -12.33
C VAL A 254 10.99 0.13 -13.45
#